data_8f0bd7efc582439f970bf1f0fda26ffe
#
_entry.id   8f0bd7efc582439f970bf1f0fda26ffe
#
_cell.length_a   1.000
_cell.length_b   1.000
_cell.length_c   1.000
_cell.angle_alpha   90.00
_cell.angle_beta   90.00
_cell.angle_gamma   90.00
#
_symmetry.space_group_name_H-M   'P 1'
#
loop_
_entity.id
_entity.type
_entity.pdbx_description
1 polymer ?
#
loop_
_entity_poly.entity_id
_entity_poly.type
_entity_poly.pdbx_seq_one_letter_code
_entity_poly.pdbx_strand_id
1 'polypeptide(L)'
;SILIVALIAVSFLYSKFNKTQLDTLTEESNKLIQQDLINEEINEEIRTQKEYAIVEKTIKEYLTNIKNIYLEVEKLNSQINAEEIFSASNAEDGKFNNVDSLVDEYKEKSKEYLEQCISLIEEDSIMEAINNAELTAKKDYYVDLYKTVMLSDSMKNQLLKMEESVEKSRDNLIDKLTIVSNIKKFLEENSRYWNVKDDQLIFTNTNIMVQYYELLNELNS
;
A
#
# COMPACT_ATOMS: atom_id res chain seq x y z
N SER A 1 -20.69 -50.43 25.83
CA SER A 1 -20.66 -49.19 26.66
C SER A 1 -19.37 -48.39 26.48
N ILE A 2 -18.22 -49.02 26.25
CA ILE A 2 -16.92 -48.33 26.02
C ILE A 2 -16.93 -47.49 24.73
N LEU A 3 -17.52 -47.97 23.65
CA LEU A 3 -17.62 -47.29 22.37
C LEU A 3 -18.42 -45.96 22.45
N ILE A 4 -19.52 -45.98 23.23
CA ILE A 4 -20.38 -44.79 23.43
C ILE A 4 -19.64 -43.73 24.24
N VAL A 5 -18.91 -44.11 25.29
CA VAL A 5 -18.12 -43.20 26.10
C VAL A 5 -16.99 -42.57 25.26
N ALA A 6 -16.32 -43.35 24.39
CA ALA A 6 -15.29 -42.84 23.48
C ALA A 6 -15.87 -41.85 22.47
N LEU A 7 -17.04 -42.12 21.89
CA LEU A 7 -17.71 -41.22 20.94
C LEU A 7 -18.13 -39.89 21.60
N ILE A 8 -18.64 -39.93 22.82
CA ILE A 8 -19.01 -38.73 23.59
C ILE A 8 -17.75 -37.93 23.94
N ALA A 9 -16.66 -38.56 24.34
CA ALA A 9 -15.40 -37.88 24.64
C ALA A 9 -14.80 -37.23 23.39
N VAL A 10 -14.80 -37.91 22.23
CA VAL A 10 -14.33 -37.37 20.96
C VAL A 10 -15.18 -36.19 20.53
N SER A 11 -16.51 -36.27 20.64
CA SER A 11 -17.40 -35.17 20.26
C SER A 11 -17.23 -33.94 21.18
N PHE A 12 -17.02 -34.16 22.47
CA PHE A 12 -16.74 -33.10 23.44
C PHE A 12 -15.39 -32.42 23.18
N LEU A 13 -14.34 -33.19 22.92
CA LEU A 13 -13.01 -32.66 22.58
C LEU A 13 -13.05 -31.89 21.27
N TYR A 14 -13.77 -32.37 20.27
CA TYR A 14 -13.95 -31.67 18.98
C TYR A 14 -14.72 -30.36 19.16
N SER A 15 -15.79 -30.36 19.97
CA SER A 15 -16.56 -29.14 20.28
C SER A 15 -15.69 -28.10 21.01
N LYS A 16 -14.89 -28.56 22.01
CA LYS A 16 -13.97 -27.71 22.75
C LYS A 16 -12.88 -27.14 21.84
N PHE A 17 -12.30 -27.97 20.97
CA PHE A 17 -11.32 -27.53 19.97
C PHE A 17 -11.88 -26.41 19.06
N ASN A 18 -13.04 -26.66 18.46
CA ASN A 18 -13.65 -25.69 17.56
C ASN A 18 -13.95 -24.35 18.26
N LYS A 19 -14.46 -24.42 19.51
CA LYS A 19 -14.70 -23.21 20.30
C LYS A 19 -13.41 -22.43 20.53
N THR A 20 -12.32 -23.10 20.93
CA THR A 20 -11.02 -22.45 21.14
C THR A 20 -10.48 -21.81 19.85
N GLN A 21 -10.61 -22.51 18.71
CA GLN A 21 -10.16 -21.96 17.42
C GLN A 21 -10.98 -20.73 16.99
N LEU A 22 -12.29 -20.78 17.17
CA LEU A 22 -13.17 -19.64 16.87
C LEU A 22 -12.87 -18.44 17.78
N ASP A 23 -12.66 -18.67 19.08
CA ASP A 23 -12.29 -17.63 20.03
C ASP A 23 -10.95 -16.98 19.63
N THR A 24 -9.95 -17.78 19.25
CA THR A 24 -8.64 -17.28 18.77
C THR A 24 -8.78 -16.49 17.46
N LEU A 25 -9.52 -16.99 16.48
CA LEU A 25 -9.76 -16.28 15.22
C LEU A 25 -10.46 -14.93 15.47
N THR A 26 -11.42 -14.91 16.38
CA THR A 26 -12.14 -13.68 16.77
C THR A 26 -11.20 -12.68 17.42
N GLU A 27 -10.31 -13.14 18.32
CA GLU A 27 -9.30 -12.29 18.95
C GLU A 27 -8.35 -11.67 17.91
N GLU A 28 -7.81 -12.48 17.00
CA GLU A 28 -6.90 -11.98 15.94
C GLU A 28 -7.62 -11.02 15.00
N SER A 29 -8.85 -11.32 14.61
CA SER A 29 -9.65 -10.42 13.76
C SER A 29 -9.93 -9.08 14.45
N ASN A 30 -10.25 -9.09 15.75
CA ASN A 30 -10.47 -7.87 16.52
C ASN A 30 -9.19 -7.02 16.64
N LYS A 31 -8.01 -7.65 16.76
CA LYS A 31 -6.73 -6.91 16.73
C LYS A 31 -6.55 -6.19 15.41
N LEU A 32 -6.77 -6.87 14.28
CA LEU A 32 -6.66 -6.27 12.95
C LEU A 32 -7.65 -5.11 12.74
N ILE A 33 -8.88 -5.25 13.27
CA ILE A 33 -9.90 -4.19 13.18
C ILE A 33 -9.52 -2.95 14.01
N GLN A 34 -8.79 -3.11 15.11
CA GLN A 34 -8.42 -2.01 16.02
C GLN A 34 -7.05 -1.41 15.71
N GLN A 35 -6.23 -2.09 14.95
CA GLN A 35 -4.87 -1.71 14.61
C GLN A 35 -4.86 -0.64 13.52
N ASP A 36 -3.86 0.23 13.49
CA ASP A 36 -3.54 1.08 12.34
C ASP A 36 -2.81 0.24 11.27
N LEU A 37 -3.59 -0.34 10.34
CA LEU A 37 -3.07 -1.27 9.34
C LEU A 37 -2.05 -0.64 8.38
N ILE A 38 -2.02 0.68 8.25
CA ILE A 38 -1.05 1.39 7.40
C ILE A 38 0.27 1.57 8.13
N ASN A 39 0.24 2.07 9.37
CA ASN A 39 1.45 2.46 10.09
C ASN A 39 2.02 1.35 10.98
N GLU A 40 1.20 0.37 11.38
CA GLU A 40 1.63 -0.74 12.21
C GLU A 40 1.83 -2.01 11.38
N GLU A 41 2.77 -2.86 11.79
CA GLU A 41 3.05 -4.12 11.11
C GLU A 41 1.92 -5.14 11.34
N ILE A 42 1.44 -5.77 10.28
CA ILE A 42 0.47 -6.87 10.37
C ILE A 42 1.24 -8.12 10.81
N ASN A 43 0.88 -8.68 11.97
CA ASN A 43 1.49 -9.91 12.45
C ASN A 43 1.06 -11.09 11.56
N GLU A 44 2.02 -11.65 10.82
CA GLU A 44 1.79 -12.78 9.92
C GLU A 44 1.72 -14.16 10.63
N GLU A 45 2.05 -14.22 11.91
CA GLU A 45 1.95 -15.47 12.69
C GLU A 45 0.51 -15.99 12.70
N ILE A 46 0.32 -17.23 12.27
CA ILE A 46 -0.98 -17.91 12.28
C ILE A 46 -1.16 -18.64 13.60
N ARG A 47 -2.14 -18.22 14.39
CA ARG A 47 -2.41 -18.72 15.74
C ARG A 47 -3.48 -19.79 15.79
N THR A 48 -4.30 -19.91 14.77
CA THR A 48 -5.31 -20.94 14.62
C THR A 48 -4.77 -22.19 13.91
N GLN A 49 -5.56 -23.24 13.83
CA GLN A 49 -5.17 -24.53 13.23
C GLN A 49 -6.20 -25.03 12.24
N LYS A 50 -5.79 -25.96 11.35
CA LYS A 50 -6.62 -26.55 10.30
C LYS A 50 -7.26 -25.49 9.41
N GLU A 51 -8.54 -25.64 9.07
CA GLU A 51 -9.27 -24.71 8.22
C GLU A 51 -9.42 -23.30 8.84
N TYR A 52 -9.42 -23.16 10.17
CA TYR A 52 -9.37 -21.85 10.83
C TYR A 52 -8.06 -21.12 10.49
N ALA A 53 -6.94 -21.86 10.39
CA ALA A 53 -5.67 -21.29 9.98
C ALA A 53 -5.70 -20.76 8.52
N ILE A 54 -6.45 -21.43 7.65
CA ILE A 54 -6.65 -20.97 6.26
C ILE A 54 -7.44 -19.65 6.27
N VAL A 55 -8.51 -19.56 7.05
CA VAL A 55 -9.30 -18.33 7.20
C VAL A 55 -8.45 -17.18 7.74
N GLU A 56 -7.73 -17.41 8.86
CA GLU A 56 -6.84 -16.39 9.45
C GLU A 56 -5.77 -15.93 8.49
N LYS A 57 -5.10 -16.86 7.81
CA LYS A 57 -4.08 -16.58 6.81
C LYS A 57 -4.64 -15.73 5.67
N THR A 58 -5.80 -16.12 5.12
CA THR A 58 -6.43 -15.40 4.00
C THR A 58 -6.77 -13.97 4.41
N ILE A 59 -7.27 -13.73 5.63
CA ILE A 59 -7.53 -12.39 6.16
C ILE A 59 -6.23 -11.56 6.20
N LYS A 60 -5.18 -12.10 6.84
CA LYS A 60 -3.91 -11.40 7.02
C LYS A 60 -3.22 -11.10 5.70
N GLU A 61 -3.15 -12.06 4.78
CA GLU A 61 -2.58 -11.88 3.44
C GLU A 61 -3.36 -10.85 2.63
N TYR A 62 -4.69 -10.83 2.73
CA TYR A 62 -5.51 -9.87 2.02
C TYR A 62 -5.23 -8.42 2.46
N LEU A 63 -5.19 -8.19 3.78
CA LEU A 63 -4.88 -6.88 4.34
C LEU A 63 -3.42 -6.46 4.03
N THR A 64 -2.49 -7.40 4.07
CA THR A 64 -1.09 -7.17 3.68
C THR A 64 -0.96 -6.76 2.21
N ASN A 65 -1.75 -7.36 1.32
CA ASN A 65 -1.75 -6.98 -0.10
C ASN A 65 -2.17 -5.52 -0.31
N ILE A 66 -3.21 -5.06 0.38
CA ILE A 66 -3.64 -3.65 0.31
C ILE A 66 -2.56 -2.73 0.89
N LYS A 67 -1.98 -3.10 2.04
CA LYS A 67 -0.86 -2.35 2.63
C LYS A 67 0.33 -2.24 1.68
N ASN A 68 0.67 -3.30 0.97
CA ASN A 68 1.77 -3.30 0.01
C ASN A 68 1.54 -2.30 -1.13
N ILE A 69 0.29 -2.10 -1.57
CA ILE A 69 -0.04 -1.05 -2.55
C ILE A 69 0.30 0.33 -1.99
N TYR A 70 -0.07 0.62 -0.75
CA TYR A 70 0.32 1.88 -0.09
C TYR A 70 1.83 2.06 -0.06
N LEU A 71 2.58 1.01 0.31
CA LEU A 71 4.03 1.05 0.38
C LEU A 71 4.70 1.26 -0.99
N GLU A 72 4.12 0.74 -2.08
CA GLU A 72 4.63 1.01 -3.43
C GLU A 72 4.41 2.48 -3.83
N VAL A 73 3.30 3.11 -3.46
CA VAL A 73 3.10 4.55 -3.69
C VAL A 73 4.06 5.39 -2.85
N GLU A 74 4.27 5.05 -1.58
CA GLU A 74 5.26 5.70 -0.71
C GLU A 74 6.69 5.57 -1.25
N LYS A 75 7.02 4.43 -1.86
CA LYS A 75 8.30 4.22 -2.53
C LYS A 75 8.48 5.17 -3.72
N LEU A 76 7.44 5.36 -4.56
CA LEU A 76 7.50 6.37 -5.62
C LEU A 76 7.73 7.78 -5.04
N ASN A 77 7.02 8.14 -3.95
CA ASN A 77 7.22 9.40 -3.24
C ASN A 77 8.67 9.60 -2.77
N SER A 78 9.28 8.53 -2.24
CA SER A 78 10.66 8.58 -1.71
C SER A 78 11.73 8.65 -2.81
N GLN A 79 11.39 8.27 -4.04
CA GLN A 79 12.29 8.33 -5.20
C GLN A 79 12.32 9.71 -5.87
N ILE A 80 11.44 10.64 -5.48
CA ILE A 80 11.49 12.02 -5.95
C ILE A 80 12.63 12.74 -5.21
N ASN A 81 13.80 12.79 -5.85
CA ASN A 81 14.99 13.44 -5.36
C ASN A 81 15.42 14.54 -6.35
N ALA A 82 15.24 15.80 -5.95
CA ALA A 82 15.53 16.93 -6.81
C ALA A 82 17.01 17.02 -7.21
N GLU A 83 17.94 16.70 -6.31
CA GLU A 83 19.38 16.76 -6.60
C GLU A 83 19.78 15.72 -7.65
N GLU A 84 19.14 14.55 -7.64
CA GLU A 84 19.37 13.52 -8.64
C GLU A 84 18.68 13.87 -9.97
N ILE A 85 17.40 14.25 -9.92
CA ILE A 85 16.60 14.57 -11.11
C ILE A 85 17.21 15.73 -11.90
N PHE A 86 17.63 16.80 -11.20
CA PHE A 86 18.21 18.00 -11.80
C PHE A 86 19.74 18.05 -11.68
N SER A 87 20.39 16.88 -11.60
CA SER A 87 21.84 16.80 -11.64
C SER A 87 22.41 17.28 -12.98
N ALA A 88 23.63 17.75 -12.97
CA ALA A 88 24.32 18.22 -14.17
C ALA A 88 24.46 17.14 -15.25
N SER A 89 24.56 15.85 -14.84
CA SER A 89 24.59 14.70 -15.75
C SER A 89 23.29 14.49 -16.53
N ASN A 90 22.16 14.99 -16.02
CA ASN A 90 20.86 14.89 -16.66
C ASN A 90 20.55 16.12 -17.54
N ALA A 91 21.41 17.15 -17.53
CA ALA A 91 21.25 18.36 -18.33
C ALA A 91 21.92 18.20 -19.70
N GLU A 92 21.14 17.97 -20.75
CA GLU A 92 21.62 17.90 -22.14
C GLU A 92 21.19 19.15 -22.92
N ASP A 93 22.14 19.90 -23.44
CA ASP A 93 21.86 21.13 -24.22
C ASP A 93 20.93 22.12 -23.50
N GLY A 94 21.04 22.22 -22.17
CA GLY A 94 20.18 23.10 -21.37
C GLY A 94 18.76 22.57 -21.15
N LYS A 95 18.54 21.26 -21.32
CA LYS A 95 17.25 20.57 -21.16
C LYS A 95 17.38 19.34 -20.31
N PHE A 96 16.28 19.00 -19.63
CA PHE A 96 16.11 17.79 -18.83
C PHE A 96 15.09 16.85 -19.49
N ASN A 97 15.47 16.27 -20.64
CA ASN A 97 14.55 15.51 -21.49
C ASN A 97 13.94 14.26 -20.84
N ASN A 98 14.64 13.66 -19.86
CA ASN A 98 14.19 12.49 -19.13
C ASN A 98 13.13 12.78 -18.05
N VAL A 99 12.97 14.05 -17.65
CA VAL A 99 12.04 14.43 -16.57
C VAL A 99 10.60 14.19 -16.95
N ASP A 100 10.19 14.52 -18.18
CA ASP A 100 8.80 14.30 -18.61
C ASP A 100 8.43 12.82 -18.58
N SER A 101 9.32 11.95 -19.06
CA SER A 101 9.11 10.50 -19.02
C SER A 101 8.99 9.96 -17.60
N LEU A 102 9.81 10.46 -16.66
CA LEU A 102 9.73 10.11 -15.25
C LEU A 102 8.40 10.55 -14.64
N VAL A 103 7.99 11.79 -14.91
CA VAL A 103 6.72 12.33 -14.40
C VAL A 103 5.53 11.52 -14.92
N ASP A 104 5.50 11.21 -16.21
CA ASP A 104 4.41 10.45 -16.82
C ASP A 104 4.38 9.00 -16.28
N GLU A 105 5.53 8.34 -16.15
CA GLU A 105 5.64 6.99 -15.60
C GLU A 105 5.12 6.92 -14.16
N TYR A 106 5.50 7.87 -13.31
CA TYR A 106 5.09 7.85 -11.90
C TYR A 106 3.61 8.19 -11.73
N LYS A 107 3.08 9.10 -12.55
CA LYS A 107 1.64 9.38 -12.60
C LYS A 107 0.84 8.13 -12.96
N GLU A 108 1.24 7.42 -14.02
CA GLU A 108 0.54 6.23 -14.47
C GLU A 108 0.61 5.10 -13.43
N LYS A 109 1.81 4.81 -12.91
CA LYS A 109 1.98 3.79 -11.84
C LYS A 109 1.13 4.10 -10.60
N SER A 110 1.12 5.36 -10.15
CA SER A 110 0.33 5.72 -8.97
C SER A 110 -1.17 5.63 -9.21
N LYS A 111 -1.62 5.86 -10.42
CA LYS A 111 -3.00 5.65 -10.83
C LYS A 111 -3.36 4.16 -10.82
N GLU A 112 -2.51 3.30 -11.41
CA GLU A 112 -2.68 1.85 -11.39
C GLU A 112 -2.77 1.30 -9.96
N TYR A 113 -1.93 1.77 -9.04
CA TYR A 113 -1.96 1.37 -7.63
C TYR A 113 -3.26 1.78 -6.94
N LEU A 114 -3.77 3.00 -7.18
CA LEU A 114 -5.06 3.41 -6.63
C LEU A 114 -6.21 2.56 -7.18
N GLU A 115 -6.23 2.30 -8.49
CA GLU A 115 -7.23 1.44 -9.14
C GLU A 115 -7.19 0.00 -8.58
N GLN A 116 -5.99 -0.55 -8.33
CA GLN A 116 -5.82 -1.85 -7.67
C GLN A 116 -6.36 -1.83 -6.23
N CYS A 117 -6.09 -0.79 -5.45
CA CYS A 117 -6.60 -0.65 -4.09
C CYS A 117 -8.12 -0.61 -4.08
N ILE A 118 -8.74 0.22 -4.94
CA ILE A 118 -10.21 0.32 -5.08
C ILE A 118 -10.81 -1.05 -5.43
N SER A 119 -10.21 -1.76 -6.38
CA SER A 119 -10.67 -3.11 -6.76
C SER A 119 -10.60 -4.11 -5.61
N LEU A 120 -9.56 -4.04 -4.76
CA LEU A 120 -9.38 -4.94 -3.62
C LEU A 120 -10.35 -4.66 -2.46
N ILE A 121 -10.96 -3.49 -2.36
CA ILE A 121 -11.96 -3.24 -1.31
C ILE A 121 -13.39 -3.61 -1.71
N GLU A 122 -13.61 -4.02 -2.96
CA GLU A 122 -14.89 -4.51 -3.44
C GLU A 122 -15.24 -5.89 -2.85
N GLU A 123 -16.52 -6.12 -2.55
CA GLU A 123 -17.01 -7.35 -1.93
C GLU A 123 -16.66 -8.61 -2.75
N ASP A 124 -16.75 -8.53 -4.07
CA ASP A 124 -16.46 -9.66 -4.96
C ASP A 124 -14.99 -10.07 -4.86
N SER A 125 -14.07 -9.12 -4.85
CA SER A 125 -12.63 -9.37 -4.70
C SER A 125 -12.30 -9.96 -3.32
N ILE A 126 -12.92 -9.41 -2.27
CA ILE A 126 -12.78 -9.94 -0.90
C ILE A 126 -13.22 -11.41 -0.85
N MET A 127 -14.38 -11.72 -1.41
CA MET A 127 -14.93 -13.07 -1.39
C MET A 127 -14.17 -14.05 -2.29
N GLU A 128 -13.61 -13.59 -3.40
CA GLU A 128 -12.79 -14.39 -4.28
C GLU A 128 -11.57 -14.98 -3.56
N ALA A 129 -10.95 -14.22 -2.66
CA ALA A 129 -9.77 -14.67 -1.90
C ALA A 129 -10.05 -15.95 -1.10
N ILE A 130 -11.15 -16.02 -0.36
CA ILE A 130 -11.50 -17.22 0.42
C ILE A 130 -12.06 -18.34 -0.47
N ASN A 131 -12.74 -18.03 -1.56
CA ASN A 131 -13.25 -19.02 -2.49
C ASN A 131 -12.14 -19.78 -3.20
N ASN A 132 -11.00 -19.13 -3.43
CA ASN A 132 -9.78 -19.70 -4.01
C ASN A 132 -8.87 -20.38 -2.99
N ALA A 133 -9.16 -20.25 -1.68
CA ALA A 133 -8.40 -20.92 -0.64
C ALA A 133 -8.68 -22.44 -0.60
N GLU A 134 -7.66 -23.21 -0.20
CA GLU A 134 -7.70 -24.68 -0.18
C GLU A 134 -8.48 -25.24 1.04
N LEU A 135 -9.74 -24.86 1.18
CA LEU A 135 -10.64 -25.39 2.21
C LEU A 135 -11.10 -26.82 1.85
N THR A 136 -10.81 -27.80 2.71
CA THR A 136 -11.05 -29.24 2.42
C THR A 136 -12.31 -29.77 3.10
N ALA A 137 -12.72 -29.20 4.21
CA ALA A 137 -13.89 -29.66 4.96
C ALA A 137 -14.78 -28.47 5.35
N LYS A 138 -16.10 -28.68 5.34
CA LYS A 138 -17.09 -27.68 5.76
C LYS A 138 -16.87 -26.30 5.11
N LYS A 139 -16.58 -26.28 3.81
CA LYS A 139 -16.19 -25.08 3.07
C LYS A 139 -17.15 -23.91 3.35
N ASP A 140 -18.45 -24.10 3.24
CA ASP A 140 -19.45 -23.06 3.44
C ASP A 140 -19.35 -22.40 4.82
N TYR A 141 -19.11 -23.20 5.87
CA TYR A 141 -18.94 -22.68 7.23
C TYR A 141 -17.73 -21.74 7.35
N TYR A 142 -16.59 -22.10 6.77
CA TYR A 142 -15.37 -21.29 6.86
C TYR A 142 -15.42 -20.07 5.94
N VAL A 143 -16.09 -20.20 4.80
CA VAL A 143 -16.40 -19.04 3.93
C VAL A 143 -17.29 -18.04 4.67
N ASP A 144 -18.32 -18.50 5.39
CA ASP A 144 -19.19 -17.64 6.21
C ASP A 144 -18.43 -16.98 7.37
N LEU A 145 -17.48 -17.68 8.02
CA LEU A 145 -16.61 -17.07 9.02
C LEU A 145 -15.76 -15.93 8.43
N TYR A 146 -15.10 -16.19 7.33
CA TYR A 146 -14.32 -15.17 6.61
C TYR A 146 -15.19 -13.96 6.22
N LYS A 147 -16.34 -14.22 5.62
CA LYS A 147 -17.33 -13.22 5.26
C LYS A 147 -17.74 -12.36 6.45
N THR A 148 -18.03 -13.00 7.59
CA THR A 148 -18.44 -12.32 8.84
C THR A 148 -17.38 -11.34 9.32
N VAL A 149 -16.09 -11.66 9.17
CA VAL A 149 -14.98 -10.77 9.53
C VAL A 149 -14.79 -9.68 8.48
N MET A 150 -14.56 -10.08 7.24
CA MET A 150 -14.09 -9.17 6.18
C MET A 150 -15.18 -8.22 5.67
N LEU A 151 -16.44 -8.61 5.73
CA LEU A 151 -17.57 -7.75 5.34
C LEU A 151 -18.28 -7.11 6.55
N SER A 152 -17.72 -7.20 7.76
CA SER A 152 -18.22 -6.45 8.92
C SER A 152 -18.08 -4.94 8.70
N ASP A 153 -18.97 -4.14 9.26
CA ASP A 153 -18.90 -2.68 9.17
C ASP A 153 -17.56 -2.13 9.68
N SER A 154 -17.03 -2.75 10.74
CA SER A 154 -15.74 -2.34 11.30
C SER A 154 -14.57 -2.61 10.35
N MET A 155 -14.55 -3.76 9.68
CA MET A 155 -13.51 -4.08 8.69
C MET A 155 -13.68 -3.22 7.42
N LYS A 156 -14.91 -3.01 6.96
CA LYS A 156 -15.18 -2.09 5.82
C LYS A 156 -14.64 -0.70 6.10
N ASN A 157 -14.82 -0.18 7.32
CA ASN A 157 -14.25 1.11 7.73
C ASN A 157 -12.71 1.09 7.73
N GLN A 158 -12.07 -0.03 8.11
CA GLN A 158 -10.62 -0.16 8.00
C GLN A 158 -10.14 -0.18 6.56
N LEU A 159 -10.80 -0.91 5.69
CA LEU A 159 -10.48 -0.97 4.25
C LEU A 159 -10.61 0.41 3.60
N LEU A 160 -11.65 1.17 3.91
CA LEU A 160 -11.82 2.56 3.44
C LEU A 160 -10.70 3.48 3.94
N LYS A 161 -10.26 3.35 5.19
CA LYS A 161 -9.11 4.12 5.69
C LYS A 161 -7.80 3.77 4.98
N MET A 162 -7.61 2.52 4.61
CA MET A 162 -6.45 2.11 3.82
C MET A 162 -6.51 2.71 2.42
N GLU A 163 -7.67 2.70 1.76
CA GLU A 163 -7.89 3.37 0.47
C GLU A 163 -7.61 4.88 0.57
N GLU A 164 -8.17 5.57 1.56
CA GLU A 164 -7.93 7.00 1.80
C GLU A 164 -6.43 7.31 1.99
N SER A 165 -5.68 6.39 2.62
CA SER A 165 -4.24 6.53 2.80
C SER A 165 -3.48 6.37 1.49
N VAL A 166 -3.87 5.43 0.63
CA VAL A 166 -3.31 5.26 -0.72
C VAL A 166 -3.60 6.49 -1.57
N GLU A 167 -4.84 6.98 -1.56
CA GLU A 167 -5.25 8.18 -2.29
C GLU A 167 -4.44 9.41 -1.85
N LYS A 168 -4.33 9.64 -0.54
CA LYS A 168 -3.55 10.75 0.02
C LYS A 168 -2.06 10.66 -0.36
N SER A 169 -1.48 9.47 -0.28
CA SER A 169 -0.08 9.26 -0.68
C SER A 169 0.13 9.54 -2.17
N ARG A 170 -0.82 9.11 -3.01
CA ARG A 170 -0.83 9.41 -4.45
C ARG A 170 -0.95 10.92 -4.70
N ASP A 171 -1.84 11.61 -4.01
CA ASP A 171 -2.02 13.06 -4.20
C ASP A 171 -0.74 13.82 -3.82
N ASN A 172 -0.07 13.44 -2.73
CA ASN A 172 1.24 13.98 -2.38
C ASN A 172 2.29 13.75 -3.50
N LEU A 173 2.27 12.57 -4.12
CA LEU A 173 3.15 12.26 -5.26
C LEU A 173 2.85 13.17 -6.46
N ILE A 174 1.57 13.36 -6.80
CA ILE A 174 1.15 14.23 -7.91
C ILE A 174 1.57 15.67 -7.67
N ASP A 175 1.45 16.18 -6.44
CA ASP A 175 1.90 17.51 -6.06
C ASP A 175 3.42 17.65 -6.25
N LYS A 176 4.22 16.70 -5.78
CA LYS A 176 5.67 16.67 -5.99
C LYS A 176 6.04 16.62 -7.47
N LEU A 177 5.39 15.78 -8.27
CA LEU A 177 5.63 15.67 -9.70
C LEU A 177 5.26 16.96 -10.43
N THR A 178 4.27 17.70 -9.93
CA THR A 178 3.92 19.04 -10.47
C THR A 178 5.04 20.04 -10.20
N ILE A 179 5.61 20.02 -8.99
CA ILE A 179 6.77 20.89 -8.67
C ILE A 179 7.98 20.50 -9.52
N VAL A 180 8.27 19.20 -9.70
CA VAL A 180 9.33 18.72 -10.60
C VAL A 180 9.15 19.24 -12.02
N SER A 181 7.93 19.19 -12.57
CA SER A 181 7.62 19.74 -13.89
C SER A 181 7.84 21.26 -13.96
N ASN A 182 7.48 21.98 -12.88
CA ASN A 182 7.69 23.44 -12.79
C ASN A 182 9.17 23.79 -12.72
N ILE A 183 9.99 23.02 -11.98
CA ILE A 183 11.45 23.22 -11.93
C ILE A 183 12.06 23.01 -13.31
N LYS A 184 11.69 21.93 -14.01
CA LYS A 184 12.15 21.67 -15.38
C LYS A 184 11.84 22.85 -16.30
N LYS A 185 10.58 23.26 -16.34
CA LYS A 185 10.14 24.38 -17.17
C LYS A 185 10.89 25.67 -16.83
N PHE A 186 11.06 25.96 -15.54
CA PHE A 186 11.81 27.14 -15.08
C PHE A 186 13.26 27.10 -15.57
N LEU A 187 13.95 25.97 -15.48
CA LEU A 187 15.33 25.81 -15.93
C LEU A 187 15.43 25.98 -17.47
N GLU A 188 14.52 25.40 -18.24
CA GLU A 188 14.50 25.51 -19.70
C GLU A 188 14.23 26.94 -20.16
N GLU A 189 13.26 27.64 -19.59
CA GLU A 189 12.94 29.04 -19.90
C GLU A 189 14.08 29.99 -19.54
N ASN A 190 14.90 29.62 -18.54
CA ASN A 190 16.04 30.41 -18.07
C ASN A 190 17.41 29.85 -18.49
N SER A 191 17.45 28.98 -19.50
CA SER A 191 18.67 28.25 -19.92
C SER A 191 19.88 29.13 -20.21
N ARG A 192 19.68 30.40 -20.63
CA ARG A 192 20.74 31.37 -20.83
C ARG A 192 21.42 31.89 -19.56
N TYR A 193 20.85 31.64 -18.38
CA TYR A 193 21.32 32.13 -17.10
C TYR A 193 22.02 31.10 -16.25
N TRP A 194 22.17 29.87 -16.75
CA TRP A 194 22.90 28.81 -16.09
C TRP A 194 23.67 27.95 -17.11
N ASN A 195 24.67 27.24 -16.63
CA ASN A 195 25.41 26.23 -17.39
C ASN A 195 25.89 25.11 -16.47
N VAL A 196 26.39 24.05 -17.09
CA VAL A 196 27.04 22.93 -16.34
C VAL A 196 28.55 23.22 -16.30
N LYS A 197 29.13 23.22 -15.10
CA LYS A 197 30.56 23.30 -14.89
C LYS A 197 30.94 22.46 -13.66
N ASP A 198 32.00 21.66 -13.79
CA ASP A 198 32.50 20.79 -12.71
C ASP A 198 31.38 19.94 -12.07
N ASP A 199 30.54 19.37 -12.91
CA ASP A 199 29.37 18.53 -12.55
C ASP A 199 28.31 19.24 -11.67
N GLN A 200 28.21 20.58 -11.82
CA GLN A 200 27.23 21.40 -11.09
C GLN A 200 26.51 22.37 -12.03
N LEU A 201 25.27 22.72 -11.67
CA LEU A 201 24.54 23.83 -12.30
C LEU A 201 25.06 25.15 -11.72
N ILE A 202 25.69 25.96 -12.56
CA ILE A 202 26.25 27.26 -12.17
C ILE A 202 25.39 28.38 -12.77
N PHE A 203 24.80 29.18 -11.90
CA PHE A 203 23.96 30.32 -12.27
C PHE A 203 24.77 31.61 -12.47
N THR A 204 24.54 32.29 -13.59
CA THR A 204 25.12 33.60 -13.90
C THR A 204 24.24 34.76 -13.45
N ASN A 205 23.02 34.50 -13.01
CA ASN A 205 22.06 35.48 -12.51
C ASN A 205 21.58 35.09 -11.13
N THR A 206 21.84 35.93 -10.12
CA THR A 206 21.50 35.65 -8.71
C THR A 206 19.98 35.52 -8.48
N ASN A 207 19.14 36.31 -9.18
CA ASN A 207 17.71 36.24 -9.00
C ASN A 207 17.15 34.90 -9.51
N ILE A 208 17.67 34.41 -10.64
CA ILE A 208 17.29 33.10 -11.19
C ILE A 208 17.76 31.99 -10.27
N MET A 209 18.95 32.09 -9.71
CA MET A 209 19.47 31.15 -8.73
C MET A 209 18.56 31.07 -7.48
N VAL A 210 18.16 32.21 -6.92
CA VAL A 210 17.27 32.27 -5.76
C VAL A 210 15.94 31.60 -6.05
N GLN A 211 15.29 31.91 -7.17
CA GLN A 211 14.02 31.32 -7.58
C GLN A 211 14.14 29.78 -7.78
N TYR A 212 15.25 29.31 -8.35
CA TYR A 212 15.50 27.88 -8.46
C TYR A 212 15.56 27.19 -7.10
N TYR A 213 16.29 27.76 -6.14
CA TYR A 213 16.36 27.20 -4.78
C TYR A 213 15.04 27.31 -4.02
N GLU A 214 14.21 28.31 -4.28
CA GLU A 214 12.85 28.38 -3.72
C GLU A 214 11.99 27.21 -4.20
N LEU A 215 12.02 26.90 -5.51
CA LEU A 215 11.32 25.72 -6.06
C LEU A 215 11.84 24.40 -5.51
N LEU A 216 13.17 24.25 -5.32
CA LEU A 216 13.74 23.06 -4.66
C LEU A 216 13.27 22.91 -3.20
N ASN A 217 13.18 24.02 -2.47
CA ASN A 217 12.70 24.02 -1.09
C ASN A 217 11.21 23.64 -1.03
N GLU A 218 10.41 24.08 -2.00
CA GLU A 218 9.00 23.68 -2.10
C GLU A 218 8.85 22.16 -2.30
N LEU A 219 9.73 21.56 -3.12
CA LEU A 219 9.72 20.11 -3.33
C LEU A 219 10.10 19.30 -2.08
N ASN A 220 10.94 19.87 -1.22
CA ASN A 220 11.45 19.21 -0.01
C ASN A 220 10.59 19.52 1.25
N SER A 221 9.56 20.34 1.14
CA SER A 221 8.65 20.68 2.25
C SER A 221 7.48 19.69 2.35
#